data_0acdbc7c8af29bb6089a32fb16427468
#
_entry.id   0acdbc7c8af29bb6089a32fb16427468
#
_cell.length_a   1.000
_cell.length_b   1.000
_cell.length_c   1.000
_cell.angle_alpha   90.00
_cell.angle_beta   90.00
_cell.angle_gamma   90.00
#
_symmetry.space_group_name_H-M   'P 1'
#
loop_
_entity.id
_entity.type
_entity.pdbx_description
1 polymer ?
#
loop_
_entity_poly.entity_id
_entity_poly.type
_entity_poly.pdbx_seq_one_letter_code
_entity_poly.pdbx_strand_id
1 'polypeptide(L)'
;MSQQKIIPERSAIPQPDTWNTADLYPSDQAWQEDFVRLQGLTTRLAEYEGRLGGSAAVLYGFLTLEQEAGELLVRLMDYAQRRSDEDTRVPEYQAMVGRITTQYVELSRSTAFEVPELLRLSDQTLEEFYQQEPRLELFRRYLYNIQRRRAHTLSDCEERLLAAAGELAQSPDDIFSKLSDADLTFPDAVDGQGGRHPLSNGSFTLLMSSEDRALRRSAFQNLYAVYGGVKNTLAATLNAQVKQLQFFSSARRYPSALAASLDGTHVPVEVYHNLISTVRANLDKMHRYVRLRKKLLGLEELHFYDVYAPMVSGVDARIPYADARETVYQAMAPLGADYQAILREGLDSRWIDVYENVGKRSGGYMAGSLVHPYILLNYQDDLDSMFTLAHELGHAVHSYLSNKTQPTVYRDLSLIHI
;
A
#
# COMPACT_ATOMS: atom_id res chain seq x y z
N MET A 1 -32.53 -8.47 -19.96
CA MET A 1 -31.23 -8.61 -20.66
C MET A 1 -30.42 -7.41 -20.27
N SER A 2 -29.49 -7.55 -19.32
CA SER A 2 -28.52 -6.52 -19.02
C SER A 2 -27.61 -6.35 -20.26
N GLN A 3 -27.60 -5.16 -20.85
CA GLN A 3 -26.63 -4.83 -21.88
C GLN A 3 -25.24 -5.03 -21.25
N GLN A 4 -24.45 -5.92 -21.80
CA GLN A 4 -23.07 -6.13 -21.40
C GLN A 4 -22.35 -4.78 -21.56
N LYS A 5 -21.95 -4.15 -20.47
CA LYS A 5 -21.23 -2.86 -20.48
C LYS A 5 -19.93 -3.07 -21.25
N ILE A 6 -19.82 -2.52 -22.45
CA ILE A 6 -18.60 -2.59 -23.22
C ILE A 6 -17.57 -1.67 -22.54
N ILE A 7 -16.46 -2.24 -22.09
CA ILE A 7 -15.34 -1.48 -21.51
C ILE A 7 -14.70 -0.67 -22.66
N PRO A 8 -14.59 0.67 -22.54
CA PRO A 8 -14.04 1.51 -23.60
C PRO A 8 -12.52 1.38 -23.73
N GLU A 9 -11.97 1.69 -24.88
CA GLU A 9 -10.53 1.89 -25.04
C GLU A 9 -10.07 3.18 -24.34
N ARG A 10 -8.81 3.25 -23.93
CA ARG A 10 -8.24 4.43 -23.24
C ARG A 10 -8.50 5.74 -23.98
N SER A 11 -8.37 5.76 -25.30
CA SER A 11 -8.61 6.92 -26.15
C SER A 11 -10.05 7.44 -26.16
N ALA A 12 -11.00 6.64 -25.69
CA ALA A 12 -12.40 7.03 -25.58
C ALA A 12 -12.76 7.66 -24.22
N ILE A 13 -11.84 7.62 -23.25
CA ILE A 13 -12.05 8.26 -21.94
C ILE A 13 -11.85 9.78 -22.10
N PRO A 14 -12.80 10.62 -21.66
CA PRO A 14 -12.66 12.07 -21.72
C PRO A 14 -11.45 12.56 -20.94
N GLN A 15 -10.66 13.46 -21.53
CA GLN A 15 -9.45 13.98 -20.91
C GLN A 15 -9.66 14.52 -19.48
N PRO A 16 -10.76 15.21 -19.12
CA PRO A 16 -10.99 15.66 -17.75
C PRO A 16 -11.12 14.53 -16.73
N ASP A 17 -11.46 13.33 -17.17
CA ASP A 17 -11.61 12.14 -16.32
C ASP A 17 -10.33 11.30 -16.26
N THR A 18 -9.23 11.82 -16.75
CA THR A 18 -7.90 11.21 -16.72
C THR A 18 -6.94 12.07 -15.90
N TRP A 19 -6.02 11.45 -15.20
CA TRP A 19 -4.95 12.20 -14.53
C TRP A 19 -3.98 12.89 -15.50
N ASN A 20 -3.22 13.89 -15.00
CA ASN A 20 -2.27 14.65 -15.81
C ASN A 20 -0.82 14.21 -15.56
N THR A 21 -0.35 13.20 -16.26
CA THR A 21 1.03 12.72 -16.14
C THR A 21 2.07 13.72 -16.64
N ALA A 22 1.67 14.74 -17.44
CA ALA A 22 2.57 15.79 -17.89
C ALA A 22 3.09 16.69 -16.76
N ASP A 23 2.42 16.69 -15.58
CA ASP A 23 2.90 17.39 -14.39
C ASP A 23 4.14 16.71 -13.78
N LEU A 24 4.29 15.39 -14.01
CA LEU A 24 5.51 14.64 -13.67
C LEU A 24 6.60 14.89 -14.72
N TYR A 25 6.31 14.53 -15.96
CA TYR A 25 7.19 14.76 -17.11
C TYR A 25 6.37 15.16 -18.33
N PRO A 26 6.76 16.24 -19.03
CA PRO A 26 6.03 16.72 -20.19
C PRO A 26 6.16 15.77 -21.41
N SER A 27 7.13 14.87 -21.39
CA SER A 27 7.36 13.86 -22.43
C SER A 27 8.24 12.72 -21.96
N ASP A 28 8.19 11.58 -22.65
CA ASP A 28 9.09 10.43 -22.42
C ASP A 28 10.56 10.80 -22.62
N GLN A 29 10.87 11.79 -23.48
CA GLN A 29 12.21 12.31 -23.66
C GLN A 29 12.73 13.00 -22.41
N ALA A 30 11.94 13.84 -21.75
CA ALA A 30 12.32 14.49 -20.50
C ALA A 30 12.53 13.46 -19.37
N TRP A 31 11.70 12.40 -19.31
CA TRP A 31 11.92 11.27 -18.43
C TRP A 31 13.27 10.57 -18.69
N GLN A 32 13.61 10.37 -19.98
CA GLN A 32 14.87 9.72 -20.38
C GLN A 32 16.11 10.55 -19.94
N GLU A 33 16.04 11.86 -20.04
CA GLU A 33 17.12 12.76 -19.59
C GLU A 33 17.36 12.66 -18.09
N ASP A 34 16.30 12.69 -17.30
CA ASP A 34 16.37 12.52 -15.86
C ASP A 34 16.77 11.10 -15.45
N PHE A 35 16.40 10.07 -16.22
CA PHE A 35 16.87 8.71 -15.98
C PHE A 35 18.41 8.60 -16.11
N VAL A 36 19.01 9.24 -17.13
CA VAL A 36 20.48 9.30 -17.27
C VAL A 36 21.11 10.10 -16.12
N ARG A 37 20.47 11.18 -15.70
CA ARG A 37 20.92 11.94 -14.52
C ARG A 37 20.96 11.08 -13.25
N LEU A 38 19.92 10.27 -13.02
CA LEU A 38 19.87 9.34 -11.87
C LEU A 38 21.03 8.34 -11.89
N GLN A 39 21.39 7.81 -13.06
CA GLN A 39 22.54 6.93 -13.20
C GLN A 39 23.86 7.62 -12.78
N GLY A 40 24.01 8.90 -13.15
CA GLY A 40 25.15 9.72 -12.72
C GLY A 40 25.17 9.95 -11.20
N LEU A 41 24.02 10.21 -10.58
CA LEU A 41 23.90 10.35 -9.12
C LEU A 41 24.24 9.03 -8.40
N THR A 42 23.78 7.90 -8.92
CA THR A 42 24.10 6.56 -8.38
C THR A 42 25.62 6.31 -8.36
N THR A 43 26.32 6.64 -9.43
CA THR A 43 27.78 6.52 -9.50
C THR A 43 28.47 7.40 -8.47
N ARG A 44 28.04 8.65 -8.32
CA ARG A 44 28.60 9.59 -7.33
C ARG A 44 28.36 9.15 -5.89
N LEU A 45 27.21 8.55 -5.59
CA LEU A 45 26.91 8.00 -4.25
C LEU A 45 27.87 6.87 -3.88
N ALA A 46 28.20 5.97 -4.80
CA ALA A 46 29.15 4.90 -4.56
C ALA A 46 30.56 5.40 -4.17
N GLU A 47 30.96 6.63 -4.58
CA GLU A 47 32.24 7.22 -4.20
C GLU A 47 32.36 7.55 -2.71
N TYR A 48 31.27 7.53 -1.95
CA TYR A 48 31.26 7.78 -0.51
C TYR A 48 31.57 6.53 0.33
N GLU A 49 31.62 5.35 -0.27
CA GLU A 49 31.93 4.11 0.44
C GLU A 49 33.25 4.24 1.26
N GLY A 50 33.19 3.84 2.53
CA GLY A 50 34.29 3.93 3.47
C GLY A 50 34.56 5.33 4.04
N ARG A 51 33.70 6.34 3.74
CA ARG A 51 34.00 7.74 4.02
C ARG A 51 33.04 8.45 4.96
N LEU A 52 31.87 7.85 5.28
CA LEU A 52 30.80 8.55 6.01
C LEU A 52 31.20 9.00 7.41
N GLY A 53 32.16 8.30 8.04
CA GLY A 53 32.71 8.67 9.34
C GLY A 53 33.88 9.67 9.26
N GLY A 54 34.28 10.09 8.09
CA GLY A 54 35.47 10.94 7.92
C GLY A 54 35.30 12.39 8.39
N SER A 55 34.11 12.98 8.21
CA SER A 55 33.78 14.31 8.73
C SER A 55 32.26 14.60 8.59
N ALA A 56 31.78 15.57 9.37
CA ALA A 56 30.40 16.06 9.30
C ALA A 56 30.01 16.53 7.89
N ALA A 57 30.91 17.22 7.19
CA ALA A 57 30.68 17.70 5.82
C ALA A 57 30.53 16.56 4.80
N VAL A 58 31.30 15.49 4.94
CA VAL A 58 31.19 14.29 4.08
C VAL A 58 29.84 13.59 4.33
N LEU A 59 29.45 13.38 5.58
CA LEU A 59 28.16 12.78 5.92
C LEU A 59 26.99 13.60 5.39
N TYR A 60 27.00 14.92 5.59
CA TYR A 60 25.98 15.82 5.07
C TYR A 60 25.90 15.77 3.54
N GLY A 61 27.07 15.78 2.88
CA GLY A 61 27.13 15.68 1.41
C GLY A 61 26.53 14.40 0.87
N PHE A 62 26.79 13.27 1.52
CA PHE A 62 26.20 11.97 1.17
C PHE A 62 24.67 11.99 1.34
N LEU A 63 24.16 12.33 2.52
CA LEU A 63 22.72 12.33 2.81
C LEU A 63 21.94 13.28 1.90
N THR A 64 22.54 14.43 1.55
CA THR A 64 21.90 15.37 0.60
C THR A 64 21.86 14.81 -0.82
N LEU A 65 22.94 14.17 -1.27
CA LEU A 65 23.01 13.56 -2.59
C LEU A 65 22.08 12.37 -2.70
N GLU A 66 21.96 11.57 -1.64
CA GLU A 66 21.03 10.44 -1.55
C GLU A 66 19.56 10.91 -1.60
N GLN A 67 19.24 11.99 -0.87
CA GLN A 67 17.92 12.61 -0.96
C GLN A 67 17.62 13.08 -2.38
N GLU A 68 18.55 13.74 -3.08
CA GLU A 68 18.38 14.17 -4.47
C GLU A 68 18.13 12.97 -5.40
N ALA A 69 18.91 11.89 -5.24
CA ALA A 69 18.75 10.68 -6.02
C ALA A 69 17.41 9.99 -5.73
N GLY A 70 16.99 9.92 -4.47
CA GLY A 70 15.71 9.36 -4.04
C GLY A 70 14.51 10.14 -4.60
N GLU A 71 14.54 11.46 -4.55
CA GLU A 71 13.50 12.32 -5.13
C GLU A 71 13.37 12.12 -6.64
N LEU A 72 14.49 12.04 -7.33
CA LEU A 72 14.50 11.80 -8.77
C LEU A 72 14.01 10.41 -9.12
N LEU A 73 14.43 9.39 -8.36
CA LEU A 73 13.96 8.02 -8.52
C LEU A 73 12.44 7.91 -8.36
N VAL A 74 11.87 8.50 -7.28
CA VAL A 74 10.43 8.49 -7.03
C VAL A 74 9.67 9.14 -8.19
N ARG A 75 10.11 10.31 -8.65
CA ARG A 75 9.47 11.01 -9.78
C ARG A 75 9.50 10.19 -11.07
N LEU A 76 10.63 9.54 -11.37
CA LEU A 76 10.78 8.68 -12.54
C LEU A 76 9.89 7.43 -12.44
N MET A 77 9.83 6.82 -11.26
CA MET A 77 9.01 5.65 -11.01
C MET A 77 7.52 5.99 -11.09
N ASP A 78 7.11 7.13 -10.52
CA ASP A 78 5.74 7.61 -10.58
C ASP A 78 5.25 7.79 -12.01
N TYR A 79 6.04 8.43 -12.86
CA TYR A 79 5.68 8.61 -14.27
C TYR A 79 5.54 7.27 -15.00
N ALA A 80 6.57 6.44 -14.93
CA ALA A 80 6.57 5.14 -15.61
C ALA A 80 5.38 4.27 -15.16
N GLN A 81 5.12 4.22 -13.85
CA GLN A 81 4.02 3.43 -13.29
C GLN A 81 2.65 4.00 -13.68
N ARG A 82 2.44 5.33 -13.61
CA ARG A 82 1.16 5.95 -14.02
C ARG A 82 0.87 5.69 -15.49
N ARG A 83 1.88 5.86 -16.36
CA ARG A 83 1.74 5.56 -17.79
C ARG A 83 1.43 4.08 -18.04
N SER A 84 2.06 3.19 -17.31
CA SER A 84 1.80 1.75 -17.38
C SER A 84 0.39 1.39 -16.88
N ASP A 85 -0.09 2.02 -15.81
CA ASP A 85 -1.39 1.71 -15.20
C ASP A 85 -2.58 2.23 -16.02
N GLU A 86 -2.37 3.22 -16.90
CA GLU A 86 -3.37 3.70 -17.87
C GLU A 86 -3.77 2.61 -18.87
N ASP A 87 -2.81 1.83 -19.33
CA ASP A 87 -3.00 0.69 -20.21
C ASP A 87 -1.80 -0.26 -20.12
N THR A 88 -1.97 -1.33 -19.39
CA THR A 88 -0.92 -2.35 -19.17
C THR A 88 -0.55 -3.14 -20.43
N ARG A 89 -1.21 -2.89 -21.57
CA ARG A 89 -0.89 -3.52 -22.85
C ARG A 89 0.19 -2.77 -23.63
N VAL A 90 0.57 -1.54 -23.20
CA VAL A 90 1.56 -0.70 -23.88
C VAL A 90 2.98 -1.14 -23.50
N PRO A 91 3.74 -1.81 -24.40
CA PRO A 91 5.04 -2.40 -24.06
C PRO A 91 6.09 -1.36 -23.65
N GLU A 92 6.02 -0.16 -24.21
CA GLU A 92 6.95 0.94 -23.97
C GLU A 92 6.95 1.33 -22.48
N TYR A 93 5.77 1.46 -21.87
CA TYR A 93 5.64 1.83 -20.46
C TYR A 93 5.97 0.68 -19.52
N GLN A 94 5.68 -0.57 -19.93
CA GLN A 94 6.17 -1.75 -19.21
C GLN A 94 7.70 -1.79 -19.19
N ALA A 95 8.34 -1.47 -20.30
CA ALA A 95 9.79 -1.40 -20.39
C ALA A 95 10.37 -0.25 -19.53
N MET A 96 9.69 0.91 -19.46
CA MET A 96 10.10 2.01 -18.59
C MET A 96 10.04 1.60 -17.12
N VAL A 97 8.96 0.95 -16.67
CA VAL A 97 8.85 0.39 -15.30
C VAL A 97 9.97 -0.60 -15.02
N GLY A 98 10.26 -1.53 -15.94
CA GLY A 98 11.36 -2.47 -15.79
C GLY A 98 12.73 -1.78 -15.64
N ARG A 99 12.99 -0.77 -16.44
CA ARG A 99 14.24 0.01 -16.40
C ARG A 99 14.42 0.76 -15.07
N ILE A 100 13.39 1.46 -14.61
CA ILE A 100 13.49 2.22 -13.36
C ILE A 100 13.56 1.29 -12.14
N THR A 101 12.90 0.13 -12.18
CA THR A 101 13.04 -0.91 -11.15
C THR A 101 14.47 -1.44 -11.09
N THR A 102 15.10 -1.69 -12.24
CA THR A 102 16.51 -2.09 -12.30
C THR A 102 17.42 -0.99 -11.73
N GLN A 103 17.15 0.28 -12.05
CA GLN A 103 17.92 1.40 -11.53
C GLN A 103 17.74 1.59 -10.01
N TYR A 104 16.54 1.33 -9.47
CA TYR A 104 16.30 1.28 -8.03
C TYR A 104 17.20 0.23 -7.33
N VAL A 105 17.26 -0.99 -7.89
CA VAL A 105 18.13 -2.05 -7.36
C VAL A 105 19.60 -1.65 -7.42
N GLU A 106 20.04 -1.01 -8.50
CA GLU A 106 21.43 -0.55 -8.66
C GLU A 106 21.76 0.58 -7.66
N LEU A 107 20.85 1.54 -7.46
CA LEU A 107 21.01 2.59 -6.45
C LEU A 107 21.11 1.98 -5.05
N SER A 108 20.20 1.07 -4.69
CA SER A 108 20.22 0.38 -3.38
C SER A 108 21.52 -0.41 -3.17
N ARG A 109 22.03 -1.05 -4.22
CA ARG A 109 23.33 -1.76 -4.16
C ARG A 109 24.49 -0.81 -3.95
N SER A 110 24.46 0.33 -4.64
CA SER A 110 25.53 1.34 -4.59
C SER A 110 25.59 2.08 -3.25
N THR A 111 24.50 2.11 -2.49
CA THR A 111 24.42 2.72 -1.15
C THR A 111 24.39 1.69 -0.01
N ALA A 112 24.53 0.40 -0.28
CA ALA A 112 24.45 -0.67 0.72
C ALA A 112 25.46 -0.54 1.89
N PHE A 113 26.54 0.23 1.73
CA PHE A 113 27.53 0.54 2.76
C PHE A 113 27.01 1.52 3.82
N GLU A 114 25.95 2.28 3.53
CA GLU A 114 25.45 3.37 4.38
C GLU A 114 25.14 2.90 5.80
N VAL A 115 24.18 1.99 5.95
CA VAL A 115 23.75 1.52 7.28
C VAL A 115 24.92 0.91 8.07
N PRO A 116 25.74 0.02 7.53
CA PRO A 116 26.95 -0.47 8.22
C PRO A 116 27.91 0.61 8.67
N GLU A 117 28.18 1.62 7.85
CA GLU A 117 29.09 2.71 8.23
C GLU A 117 28.47 3.61 9.29
N LEU A 118 27.22 3.98 9.16
CA LEU A 118 26.50 4.79 10.15
C LEU A 118 26.44 4.09 11.50
N LEU A 119 26.22 2.77 11.55
CA LEU A 119 26.19 1.99 12.79
C LEU A 119 27.55 1.94 13.50
N ARG A 120 28.68 2.16 12.81
CA ARG A 120 30.03 2.24 13.41
C ARG A 120 30.28 3.59 14.10
N LEU A 121 29.52 4.64 13.76
CA LEU A 121 29.67 5.95 14.39
C LEU A 121 29.18 5.90 15.84
N SER A 122 29.97 6.42 16.78
CA SER A 122 29.53 6.57 18.16
C SER A 122 28.49 7.70 18.28
N ASP A 123 27.66 7.65 19.31
CA ASP A 123 26.72 8.73 19.61
C ASP A 123 27.44 10.05 19.84
N GLN A 124 28.64 10.00 20.49
CA GLN A 124 29.49 11.17 20.67
C GLN A 124 29.97 11.76 19.34
N THR A 125 30.39 10.92 18.40
CA THR A 125 30.85 11.37 17.06
C THR A 125 29.71 12.06 16.32
N LEU A 126 28.48 11.53 16.40
CA LEU A 126 27.31 12.14 15.78
C LEU A 126 26.97 13.50 16.42
N GLU A 127 27.03 13.62 17.75
CA GLU A 127 26.84 14.90 18.43
C GLU A 127 27.89 15.94 18.03
N GLU A 128 29.16 15.54 17.92
CA GLU A 128 30.23 16.41 17.39
C GLU A 128 29.94 16.81 15.93
N PHE A 129 29.41 15.91 15.10
CA PHE A 129 29.05 16.21 13.71
C PHE A 129 27.88 17.19 13.62
N TYR A 130 26.86 17.09 14.47
CA TYR A 130 25.77 18.08 14.53
C TYR A 130 26.28 19.48 14.92
N GLN A 131 27.29 19.56 15.80
CA GLN A 131 27.89 20.85 16.16
C GLN A 131 28.73 21.45 15.01
N GLN A 132 29.46 20.60 14.26
CA GLN A 132 30.32 21.02 13.14
C GLN A 132 29.50 21.39 11.90
N GLU A 133 28.41 20.69 11.64
CA GLU A 133 27.53 20.86 10.49
C GLU A 133 26.05 20.90 10.94
N PRO A 134 25.55 22.07 11.37
CA PRO A 134 24.18 22.18 11.91
C PRO A 134 23.06 21.75 10.96
N ARG A 135 23.32 21.71 9.63
CA ARG A 135 22.33 21.21 8.65
C ARG A 135 22.07 19.73 8.78
N LEU A 136 22.92 18.96 9.44
CA LEU A 136 22.70 17.56 9.79
C LEU A 136 21.55 17.36 10.76
N GLU A 137 21.10 18.41 11.48
CA GLU A 137 19.91 18.35 12.33
C GLU A 137 18.67 17.90 11.56
N LEU A 138 18.57 18.23 10.27
CA LEU A 138 17.52 17.74 9.39
C LEU A 138 17.43 16.21 9.37
N PHE A 139 18.57 15.52 9.46
CA PHE A 139 18.69 14.07 9.39
C PHE A 139 18.77 13.40 10.78
N ARG A 140 18.68 14.16 11.89
CA ARG A 140 18.86 13.61 13.25
C ARG A 140 17.93 12.44 13.53
N ARG A 141 16.65 12.54 13.17
CA ARG A 141 15.68 11.46 13.36
C ARG A 141 15.97 10.23 12.48
N TYR A 142 16.39 10.45 11.25
CA TYR A 142 16.81 9.38 10.33
C TYR A 142 18.02 8.62 10.90
N LEU A 143 19.07 9.33 11.25
CA LEU A 143 20.28 8.77 11.86
C LEU A 143 19.98 8.06 13.18
N TYR A 144 19.14 8.64 14.04
CA TYR A 144 18.67 7.99 15.26
C TYR A 144 17.95 6.67 14.97
N ASN A 145 17.09 6.62 13.96
CA ASN A 145 16.37 5.38 13.60
C ASN A 145 17.31 4.28 13.12
N ILE A 146 18.42 4.62 12.49
CA ILE A 146 19.46 3.66 12.16
C ILE A 146 20.21 3.22 13.42
N GLN A 147 20.67 4.17 14.24
CA GLN A 147 21.49 3.90 15.42
C GLN A 147 20.78 3.03 16.46
N ARG A 148 19.48 3.24 16.73
CA ARG A 148 18.71 2.43 17.68
C ARG A 148 18.65 0.95 17.29
N ARG A 149 18.84 0.61 16.00
CA ARG A 149 18.85 -0.77 15.50
C ARG A 149 20.19 -1.48 15.70
N ARG A 150 21.21 -0.79 16.23
CA ARG A 150 22.56 -1.34 16.47
C ARG A 150 22.52 -2.63 17.32
N ALA A 151 21.69 -2.68 18.35
CA ALA A 151 21.53 -3.86 19.20
C ALA A 151 20.97 -5.09 18.45
N HIS A 152 20.31 -4.88 17.33
CA HIS A 152 19.64 -5.86 16.50
C HIS A 152 20.33 -6.11 15.15
N THR A 153 21.47 -5.46 14.94
CA THR A 153 22.35 -5.68 13.79
C THR A 153 23.44 -6.68 14.18
N LEU A 154 23.69 -7.63 13.30
CA LEU A 154 24.64 -8.71 13.51
C LEU A 154 25.97 -8.39 12.81
N SER A 155 26.91 -9.33 12.87
CA SER A 155 28.15 -9.20 12.09
C SER A 155 27.87 -9.33 10.59
N ASP A 156 28.75 -8.79 9.74
CA ASP A 156 28.61 -8.84 8.27
C ASP A 156 28.44 -10.27 7.74
N CYS A 157 29.05 -11.27 8.40
CA CYS A 157 28.92 -12.67 8.03
C CYS A 157 27.53 -13.21 8.36
N GLU A 158 27.03 -12.89 9.56
CA GLU A 158 25.69 -13.31 10.01
C GLU A 158 24.58 -12.62 9.21
N GLU A 159 24.75 -11.31 8.89
CA GLU A 159 23.79 -10.57 8.05
C GLU A 159 23.70 -11.17 6.63
N ARG A 160 24.84 -11.54 6.03
CA ARG A 160 24.84 -12.22 4.73
C ARG A 160 24.15 -13.59 4.80
N LEU A 161 24.35 -14.33 5.89
CA LEU A 161 23.67 -15.62 6.10
C LEU A 161 22.15 -15.45 6.24
N LEU A 162 21.71 -14.46 7.03
CA LEU A 162 20.28 -14.15 7.16
C LEU A 162 19.67 -13.65 5.86
N ALA A 163 20.40 -12.85 5.08
CA ALA A 163 19.95 -12.41 3.77
C ALA A 163 19.74 -13.61 2.81
N ALA A 164 20.67 -14.56 2.79
CA ALA A 164 20.55 -15.80 2.01
C ALA A 164 19.37 -16.68 2.48
N ALA A 165 19.05 -16.68 3.78
CA ALA A 165 17.88 -17.37 4.33
C ALA A 165 16.56 -16.68 3.95
N GLY A 166 16.59 -15.44 3.50
CA GLY A 166 15.41 -14.66 3.10
C GLY A 166 14.62 -15.32 1.97
N GLU A 167 15.30 -15.92 0.98
CA GLU A 167 14.65 -16.65 -0.12
C GLU A 167 13.85 -17.87 0.41
N LEU A 168 14.44 -18.64 1.31
CA LEU A 168 13.74 -19.75 1.95
C LEU A 168 12.54 -19.29 2.77
N ALA A 169 12.64 -18.10 3.33
CA ALA A 169 11.60 -17.51 4.15
C ALA A 169 10.33 -17.09 3.35
N GLN A 170 10.43 -16.91 2.04
CA GLN A 170 9.27 -16.64 1.16
C GLN A 170 8.43 -17.89 0.89
N SER A 171 8.98 -19.10 1.09
CA SER A 171 8.31 -20.36 0.74
C SER A 171 6.91 -20.53 1.34
N PRO A 172 6.60 -20.13 2.59
CA PRO A 172 5.24 -20.24 3.12
C PRO A 172 4.23 -19.39 2.35
N ASP A 173 4.61 -18.17 1.94
CA ASP A 173 3.76 -17.27 1.15
C ASP A 173 3.54 -17.81 -0.26
N ASP A 174 4.60 -18.28 -0.91
CA ASP A 174 4.54 -18.89 -2.24
C ASP A 174 3.64 -20.12 -2.24
N ILE A 175 3.75 -21.01 -1.24
CA ILE A 175 2.91 -22.20 -1.11
C ILE A 175 1.44 -21.79 -0.92
N PHE A 176 1.17 -20.81 -0.06
CA PHE A 176 -0.19 -20.31 0.17
C PHE A 176 -0.78 -19.72 -1.12
N SER A 177 -0.04 -18.87 -1.82
CA SER A 177 -0.48 -18.23 -3.04
C SER A 177 -0.75 -19.25 -4.15
N LYS A 178 0.16 -20.20 -4.39
CA LYS A 178 -0.05 -21.27 -5.37
C LYS A 178 -1.27 -22.12 -5.05
N LEU A 179 -1.40 -22.52 -3.80
CA LEU A 179 -2.57 -23.30 -3.36
C LEU A 179 -3.87 -22.51 -3.56
N SER A 180 -3.92 -21.26 -3.07
CA SER A 180 -5.16 -20.47 -3.05
C SER A 180 -5.58 -19.95 -4.42
N ASP A 181 -4.61 -19.57 -5.27
CA ASP A 181 -4.88 -18.86 -6.51
C ASP A 181 -4.84 -19.76 -7.76
N ALA A 182 -4.10 -20.90 -7.68
CA ALA A 182 -3.93 -21.79 -8.82
C ALA A 182 -4.57 -23.17 -8.64
N ASP A 183 -4.43 -23.80 -7.45
CA ASP A 183 -4.82 -25.20 -7.28
C ASP A 183 -6.26 -25.36 -6.81
N LEU A 184 -6.78 -24.45 -5.96
CA LEU A 184 -8.13 -24.56 -5.44
C LEU A 184 -9.18 -24.16 -6.48
N THR A 185 -10.15 -25.04 -6.67
CA THR A 185 -11.36 -24.78 -7.45
C THR A 185 -12.58 -24.96 -6.57
N PHE A 186 -13.59 -24.12 -6.79
CA PHE A 186 -14.79 -24.10 -5.96
C PHE A 186 -16.00 -24.56 -6.76
N PRO A 187 -16.89 -25.39 -6.17
CA PRO A 187 -18.19 -25.67 -6.79
C PRO A 187 -19.01 -24.37 -6.93
N ASP A 188 -19.78 -24.25 -8.02
CA ASP A 188 -20.70 -23.13 -8.20
C ASP A 188 -21.61 -22.93 -6.99
N ALA A 189 -21.86 -21.68 -6.63
CA ALA A 189 -22.91 -21.34 -5.67
C ALA A 189 -24.29 -21.47 -6.33
N VAL A 190 -25.30 -21.88 -5.56
CA VAL A 190 -26.67 -22.12 -6.06
C VAL A 190 -27.62 -21.15 -5.34
N ASP A 191 -28.44 -20.44 -6.12
CA ASP A 191 -29.47 -19.53 -5.62
C ASP A 191 -30.76 -20.27 -5.23
N GLY A 192 -31.74 -19.53 -4.66
CA GLY A 192 -33.01 -20.10 -4.22
C GLY A 192 -33.90 -20.66 -5.35
N GLN A 193 -33.58 -20.37 -6.61
CA GLN A 193 -34.27 -20.85 -7.79
C GLN A 193 -33.56 -21.99 -8.51
N GLY A 194 -32.39 -22.40 -8.00
CA GLY A 194 -31.54 -23.44 -8.59
C GLY A 194 -30.56 -22.93 -9.66
N GLY A 195 -30.48 -21.62 -9.86
CA GLY A 195 -29.48 -20.98 -10.74
C GLY A 195 -28.07 -21.16 -10.19
N ARG A 196 -27.10 -21.42 -11.08
CA ARG A 196 -25.70 -21.63 -10.73
C ARG A 196 -24.87 -20.37 -10.98
N HIS A 197 -24.03 -20.03 -10.01
CA HIS A 197 -23.17 -18.85 -10.05
C HIS A 197 -21.71 -19.29 -9.82
N PRO A 198 -20.78 -18.98 -10.75
CA PRO A 198 -19.37 -19.31 -10.60
C PRO A 198 -18.80 -18.73 -9.31
N LEU A 199 -18.14 -19.56 -8.51
CA LEU A 199 -17.53 -19.20 -7.23
C LEU A 199 -16.01 -19.19 -7.36
N SER A 200 -15.41 -18.09 -6.94
CA SER A 200 -13.97 -17.90 -6.79
C SER A 200 -13.68 -17.01 -5.57
N ASN A 201 -12.42 -16.88 -5.17
CA ASN A 201 -12.03 -15.91 -4.16
C ASN A 201 -12.46 -14.48 -4.54
N GLY A 202 -12.37 -14.11 -5.82
CA GLY A 202 -12.77 -12.79 -6.33
C GLY A 202 -14.29 -12.56 -6.37
N SER A 203 -15.09 -13.59 -6.70
CA SER A 203 -16.55 -13.46 -6.76
C SER A 203 -17.25 -13.65 -5.41
N PHE A 204 -16.54 -14.17 -4.41
CA PHE A 204 -17.14 -14.53 -3.12
C PHE A 204 -17.86 -13.37 -2.42
N THR A 205 -17.21 -12.20 -2.31
CA THR A 205 -17.80 -11.03 -1.64
C THR A 205 -19.06 -10.54 -2.36
N LEU A 206 -19.04 -10.53 -3.70
CA LEU A 206 -20.21 -10.16 -4.51
C LEU A 206 -21.38 -11.11 -4.24
N LEU A 207 -21.12 -12.44 -4.25
CA LEU A 207 -22.15 -13.44 -3.96
C LEU A 207 -22.68 -13.33 -2.52
N MET A 208 -21.81 -13.01 -1.56
CA MET A 208 -22.18 -12.78 -0.15
C MET A 208 -23.00 -11.50 0.06
N SER A 209 -22.94 -10.54 -0.87
CA SER A 209 -23.73 -9.30 -0.84
C SER A 209 -25.11 -9.45 -1.48
N SER A 210 -25.45 -10.61 -2.04
CA SER A 210 -26.76 -10.87 -2.65
C SER A 210 -27.90 -10.78 -1.62
N GLU A 211 -29.08 -10.33 -2.06
CA GLU A 211 -30.31 -10.41 -1.26
C GLU A 211 -30.76 -11.87 -1.04
N ASP A 212 -30.43 -12.77 -1.98
CA ASP A 212 -30.79 -14.19 -1.87
C ASP A 212 -29.94 -14.91 -0.82
N ARG A 213 -30.58 -15.27 0.30
CA ARG A 213 -29.93 -15.97 1.40
C ARG A 213 -29.46 -17.38 1.01
N ALA A 214 -30.16 -18.08 0.11
CA ALA A 214 -29.75 -19.40 -0.35
C ALA A 214 -28.44 -19.32 -1.12
N LEU A 215 -28.29 -18.30 -1.99
CA LEU A 215 -27.06 -18.03 -2.72
C LEU A 215 -25.89 -17.72 -1.77
N ARG A 216 -26.08 -16.81 -0.81
CA ARG A 216 -25.05 -16.48 0.19
C ARG A 216 -24.59 -17.72 0.97
N ARG A 217 -25.57 -18.52 1.46
CA ARG A 217 -25.28 -19.76 2.20
C ARG A 217 -24.51 -20.76 1.34
N SER A 218 -24.92 -20.97 0.09
CA SER A 218 -24.28 -21.89 -0.85
C SER A 218 -22.84 -21.44 -1.14
N ALA A 219 -22.62 -20.16 -1.45
CA ALA A 219 -21.29 -19.58 -1.68
C ALA A 219 -20.37 -19.80 -0.47
N PHE A 220 -20.85 -19.47 0.74
CA PHE A 220 -20.10 -19.65 1.98
C PHE A 220 -19.74 -21.10 2.24
N GLN A 221 -20.72 -22.00 2.15
CA GLN A 221 -20.50 -23.42 2.44
C GLN A 221 -19.54 -24.05 1.43
N ASN A 222 -19.69 -23.77 0.14
CA ASN A 222 -18.86 -24.31 -0.92
C ASN A 222 -17.40 -23.81 -0.80
N LEU A 223 -17.17 -22.53 -0.55
CA LEU A 223 -15.83 -21.99 -0.37
C LEU A 223 -15.15 -22.63 0.84
N TYR A 224 -15.80 -22.61 2.01
CA TYR A 224 -15.18 -23.10 3.23
C TYR A 224 -15.08 -24.64 3.29
N ALA A 225 -15.91 -25.39 2.53
CA ALA A 225 -15.74 -26.83 2.39
C ALA A 225 -14.42 -27.17 1.68
N VAL A 226 -14.09 -26.42 0.61
CA VAL A 226 -12.82 -26.60 -0.12
C VAL A 226 -11.62 -26.26 0.77
N TYR A 227 -11.64 -25.07 1.42
CA TYR A 227 -10.58 -24.72 2.37
C TYR A 227 -10.48 -25.70 3.54
N GLY A 228 -11.61 -26.22 4.02
CA GLY A 228 -11.67 -27.27 5.03
C GLY A 228 -10.96 -28.57 4.63
N GLY A 229 -11.02 -28.91 3.35
CA GLY A 229 -10.30 -30.07 2.78
C GLY A 229 -8.78 -29.94 2.84
N VAL A 230 -8.24 -28.73 2.81
CA VAL A 230 -6.79 -28.44 2.83
C VAL A 230 -6.32 -27.75 4.13
N LYS A 231 -7.16 -27.78 5.18
CA LYS A 231 -6.88 -27.06 6.44
C LYS A 231 -5.55 -27.43 7.10
N ASN A 232 -5.11 -28.68 6.96
CA ASN A 232 -3.86 -29.14 7.55
C ASN A 232 -2.64 -28.54 6.82
N THR A 233 -2.71 -28.42 5.49
CA THR A 233 -1.70 -27.73 4.68
C THR A 233 -1.63 -26.26 5.04
N LEU A 234 -2.78 -25.58 5.12
CA LEU A 234 -2.85 -24.16 5.52
C LEU A 234 -2.31 -23.94 6.93
N ALA A 235 -2.64 -24.83 7.88
CA ALA A 235 -2.11 -24.75 9.23
C ALA A 235 -0.58 -24.97 9.28
N ALA A 236 -0.06 -25.88 8.47
CA ALA A 236 1.38 -26.12 8.36
C ALA A 236 2.10 -24.92 7.74
N THR A 237 1.53 -24.32 6.70
CA THR A 237 2.06 -23.11 6.03
C THR A 237 2.08 -21.91 6.99
N LEU A 238 0.98 -21.67 7.71
CA LEU A 238 0.91 -20.61 8.73
C LEU A 238 1.93 -20.86 9.86
N ASN A 239 2.08 -22.09 10.33
CA ASN A 239 3.08 -22.44 11.33
C ASN A 239 4.51 -22.22 10.83
N ALA A 240 4.78 -22.49 9.56
CA ALA A 240 6.09 -22.20 8.95
C ALA A 240 6.37 -20.69 8.93
N GLN A 241 5.37 -19.87 8.58
CA GLN A 241 5.46 -18.40 8.65
C GLN A 241 5.74 -17.91 10.08
N VAL A 242 5.02 -18.43 11.08
CA VAL A 242 5.25 -18.06 12.49
C VAL A 242 6.67 -18.44 12.93
N LYS A 243 7.15 -19.63 12.57
CA LYS A 243 8.52 -20.07 12.88
C LYS A 243 9.59 -19.20 12.20
N GLN A 244 9.35 -18.80 10.96
CA GLN A 244 10.21 -17.87 10.23
C GLN A 244 10.33 -16.56 10.99
N LEU A 245 9.20 -15.92 11.36
CA LEU A 245 9.20 -14.67 12.14
C LEU A 245 9.93 -14.83 13.49
N GLN A 246 9.74 -15.96 14.18
CA GLN A 246 10.45 -16.28 15.42
C GLN A 246 11.96 -16.44 15.20
N PHE A 247 12.36 -17.12 14.11
CA PHE A 247 13.77 -17.31 13.76
C PHE A 247 14.47 -15.97 13.54
N PHE A 248 13.94 -15.11 12.67
CA PHE A 248 14.57 -13.81 12.36
C PHE A 248 14.57 -12.87 13.54
N SER A 249 13.49 -12.81 14.33
CA SER A 249 13.43 -11.98 15.53
C SER A 249 14.43 -12.44 16.60
N SER A 250 14.55 -13.74 16.81
CA SER A 250 15.48 -14.33 17.77
C SER A 250 16.94 -14.14 17.33
N ALA A 251 17.24 -14.41 16.05
CA ALA A 251 18.59 -14.18 15.49
C ALA A 251 19.02 -12.72 15.68
N ARG A 252 18.12 -11.76 15.49
CA ARG A 252 18.37 -10.33 15.69
C ARG A 252 18.21 -9.86 17.14
N ARG A 253 18.11 -10.77 18.10
CA ARG A 253 18.05 -10.50 19.55
C ARG A 253 16.86 -9.65 19.98
N TYR A 254 15.72 -9.74 19.28
CA TYR A 254 14.49 -9.15 19.76
C TYR A 254 13.84 -10.03 20.85
N PRO A 255 13.17 -9.43 21.85
CA PRO A 255 12.51 -10.19 22.92
C PRO A 255 11.31 -11.02 22.41
N SER A 256 10.74 -10.66 21.26
CA SER A 256 9.64 -11.38 20.61
C SER A 256 9.52 -11.01 19.13
N ALA A 257 8.81 -11.82 18.34
CA ALA A 257 8.46 -11.49 16.97
C ALA A 257 7.59 -10.23 16.88
N LEU A 258 6.69 -10.01 17.87
CA LEU A 258 5.89 -8.79 17.94
C LEU A 258 6.78 -7.55 18.14
N ALA A 259 7.75 -7.59 19.05
CA ALA A 259 8.68 -6.49 19.24
C ALA A 259 9.49 -6.19 17.98
N ALA A 260 9.95 -7.23 17.28
CA ALA A 260 10.67 -7.08 16.01
C ALA A 260 9.79 -6.45 14.93
N SER A 261 8.52 -6.86 14.83
CA SER A 261 7.56 -6.31 13.86
C SER A 261 7.26 -4.83 14.08
N LEU A 262 7.15 -4.40 15.34
CA LEU A 262 6.84 -3.02 15.72
C LEU A 262 8.06 -2.10 15.75
N ASP A 263 9.27 -2.68 15.74
CA ASP A 263 10.50 -1.88 15.82
C ASP A 263 10.68 -0.97 14.59
N GLY A 264 10.35 -1.44 13.40
CA GLY A 264 10.49 -0.66 12.17
C GLY A 264 9.81 0.71 12.24
N THR A 265 8.62 0.77 12.84
CA THR A 265 7.82 1.98 13.04
C THR A 265 8.00 2.62 14.42
N HIS A 266 8.87 2.04 15.27
CA HIS A 266 9.13 2.48 16.65
C HIS A 266 7.87 2.58 17.51
N VAL A 267 6.95 1.60 17.35
CA VAL A 267 5.72 1.51 18.13
C VAL A 267 5.95 0.65 19.39
N PRO A 268 5.68 1.15 20.59
CA PRO A 268 5.73 0.34 21.80
C PRO A 268 4.75 -0.84 21.75
N VAL A 269 5.17 -2.00 22.25
CA VAL A 269 4.33 -3.23 22.31
C VAL A 269 3.03 -2.98 23.10
N GLU A 270 3.06 -2.09 24.07
CA GLU A 270 1.92 -1.68 24.90
C GLU A 270 0.79 -1.06 24.06
N VAL A 271 1.13 -0.34 22.97
CA VAL A 271 0.12 0.23 22.02
C VAL A 271 -0.67 -0.90 21.38
N TYR A 272 0.00 -1.96 20.93
CA TYR A 272 -0.65 -3.13 20.36
C TYR A 272 -1.57 -3.83 21.37
N HIS A 273 -1.09 -4.05 22.60
CA HIS A 273 -1.90 -4.67 23.64
C HIS A 273 -3.07 -3.77 24.06
N ASN A 274 -2.86 -2.45 24.11
CA ASN A 274 -3.92 -1.50 24.42
C ASN A 274 -5.01 -1.50 23.33
N LEU A 275 -4.63 -1.57 22.05
CA LEU A 275 -5.58 -1.71 20.93
C LEU A 275 -6.48 -2.95 21.14
N ILE A 276 -5.89 -4.11 21.41
CA ILE A 276 -6.65 -5.35 21.62
C ILE A 276 -7.58 -5.22 22.84
N SER A 277 -7.09 -4.70 23.96
CA SER A 277 -7.89 -4.55 25.18
C SER A 277 -9.03 -3.56 24.99
N THR A 278 -8.78 -2.44 24.28
CA THR A 278 -9.80 -1.44 23.97
C THR A 278 -10.88 -2.00 23.03
N VAL A 279 -10.51 -2.73 21.98
CA VAL A 279 -11.47 -3.40 21.10
C VAL A 279 -12.33 -4.39 21.91
N ARG A 280 -11.70 -5.23 22.73
CA ARG A 280 -12.42 -6.20 23.56
C ARG A 280 -13.38 -5.53 24.56
N ALA A 281 -12.98 -4.43 25.18
CA ALA A 281 -13.83 -3.66 26.09
C ALA A 281 -15.04 -3.00 25.40
N ASN A 282 -15.03 -2.88 24.05
CA ASN A 282 -16.09 -2.26 23.26
C ASN A 282 -16.87 -3.26 22.40
N LEU A 283 -16.66 -4.57 22.57
CA LEU A 283 -17.38 -5.60 21.79
C LEU A 283 -18.90 -5.59 22.02
N ASP A 284 -19.38 -5.08 23.15
CA ASP A 284 -20.81 -4.89 23.42
C ASP A 284 -21.49 -4.04 22.32
N LYS A 285 -20.81 -3.01 21.82
CA LYS A 285 -21.30 -2.14 20.72
C LYS A 285 -21.42 -2.91 19.41
N MET A 286 -20.40 -3.73 19.10
CA MET A 286 -20.44 -4.61 17.93
C MET A 286 -21.56 -5.65 18.06
N HIS A 287 -21.70 -6.26 19.23
CA HIS A 287 -22.78 -7.21 19.48
C HIS A 287 -24.19 -6.55 19.39
N ARG A 288 -24.30 -5.28 19.79
CA ARG A 288 -25.53 -4.50 19.62
C ARG A 288 -25.84 -4.29 18.14
N TYR A 289 -24.86 -3.93 17.33
CA TYR A 289 -24.98 -3.80 15.88
C TYR A 289 -25.40 -5.12 15.21
N VAL A 290 -24.74 -6.23 15.57
CA VAL A 290 -25.08 -7.56 15.05
C VAL A 290 -26.51 -7.97 15.39
N ARG A 291 -26.98 -7.68 16.61
CA ARG A 291 -28.39 -7.91 17.00
C ARG A 291 -29.37 -7.05 16.19
N LEU A 292 -29.01 -5.77 15.95
CA LEU A 292 -29.81 -4.89 15.11
C LEU A 292 -29.88 -5.42 13.67
N ARG A 293 -28.76 -5.85 13.11
CA ARG A 293 -28.65 -6.46 11.79
C ARG A 293 -29.57 -7.69 11.67
N LYS A 294 -29.50 -8.61 12.63
CA LYS A 294 -30.38 -9.78 12.71
C LYS A 294 -31.85 -9.37 12.64
N LYS A 295 -32.25 -8.35 13.41
CA LYS A 295 -33.62 -7.83 13.49
C LYS A 295 -34.07 -7.23 12.14
N LEU A 296 -33.23 -6.40 11.51
CA LEU A 296 -33.54 -5.74 10.24
C LEU A 296 -33.66 -6.73 9.09
N LEU A 297 -32.85 -7.77 9.09
CA LEU A 297 -32.90 -8.85 8.11
C LEU A 297 -34.06 -9.86 8.36
N GLY A 298 -34.80 -9.72 9.47
CA GLY A 298 -35.89 -10.61 9.80
C GLY A 298 -35.46 -12.06 10.08
N LEU A 299 -34.24 -12.28 10.54
CA LEU A 299 -33.68 -13.63 10.71
C LEU A 299 -33.92 -14.16 12.13
N GLU A 300 -34.24 -15.44 12.25
CA GLU A 300 -34.28 -16.16 13.53
C GLU A 300 -32.87 -16.44 14.04
N GLU A 301 -31.94 -16.72 13.13
CA GLU A 301 -30.52 -16.96 13.40
C GLU A 301 -29.64 -16.27 12.37
N LEU A 302 -28.64 -15.49 12.83
CA LEU A 302 -27.67 -14.81 11.99
C LEU A 302 -26.42 -15.68 11.85
N HIS A 303 -26.02 -15.95 10.63
CA HIS A 303 -24.82 -16.69 10.28
C HIS A 303 -23.76 -15.77 9.62
N PHE A 304 -22.53 -16.24 9.50
CA PHE A 304 -21.47 -15.49 8.81
C PHE A 304 -21.84 -15.12 7.37
N TYR A 305 -22.60 -15.94 6.66
CA TYR A 305 -23.06 -15.61 5.31
C TYR A 305 -24.16 -14.53 5.26
N ASP A 306 -24.60 -14.01 6.40
CA ASP A 306 -25.55 -12.89 6.47
C ASP A 306 -24.85 -11.54 6.76
N VAL A 307 -23.51 -11.52 6.94
CA VAL A 307 -22.76 -10.32 7.38
C VAL A 307 -22.71 -9.25 6.30
N TYR A 308 -22.68 -9.66 5.04
CA TYR A 308 -22.65 -8.73 3.88
C TYR A 308 -24.03 -8.48 3.28
N ALA A 309 -25.08 -9.19 3.74
CA ALA A 309 -26.41 -9.00 3.22
C ALA A 309 -26.89 -7.55 3.36
N PRO A 310 -27.47 -6.92 2.36
CA PRO A 310 -28.03 -5.57 2.48
C PRO A 310 -29.15 -5.55 3.52
N MET A 311 -29.11 -4.58 4.44
CA MET A 311 -30.13 -4.40 5.49
C MET A 311 -31.32 -3.57 5.00
N VAL A 312 -31.16 -2.85 3.91
CA VAL A 312 -32.18 -2.06 3.25
C VAL A 312 -32.31 -2.58 1.82
N SER A 313 -33.46 -3.13 1.48
CA SER A 313 -33.73 -3.63 0.14
C SER A 313 -34.17 -2.51 -0.81
N GLY A 314 -33.89 -2.68 -2.10
CA GLY A 314 -34.39 -1.79 -3.16
C GLY A 314 -33.70 -0.42 -3.25
N VAL A 315 -32.56 -0.22 -2.62
CA VAL A 315 -31.72 0.97 -2.80
C VAL A 315 -30.63 0.65 -3.83
N ASP A 316 -31.02 0.65 -5.08
CA ASP A 316 -30.09 0.65 -6.22
C ASP A 316 -29.76 2.11 -6.55
N ALA A 317 -28.94 2.71 -5.68
CA ALA A 317 -28.56 4.11 -5.82
C ALA A 317 -27.44 4.21 -6.85
N ARG A 318 -27.80 4.53 -8.09
CA ARG A 318 -26.81 4.97 -9.08
C ARG A 318 -26.28 6.33 -8.66
N ILE A 319 -24.98 6.43 -8.41
CA ILE A 319 -24.28 7.64 -7.98
C ILE A 319 -23.26 8.03 -9.06
N PRO A 320 -23.63 8.87 -10.03
CA PRO A 320 -22.69 9.36 -11.03
C PRO A 320 -21.47 10.02 -10.39
N TYR A 321 -20.31 9.91 -11.02
CA TYR A 321 -19.08 10.49 -10.50
C TYR A 321 -19.19 11.99 -10.18
N ALA A 322 -19.91 12.76 -10.99
CA ALA A 322 -20.12 14.18 -10.75
C ALA A 322 -20.86 14.44 -9.41
N ASP A 323 -21.85 13.62 -9.08
CA ASP A 323 -22.61 13.71 -7.82
C ASP A 323 -21.76 13.22 -6.64
N ALA A 324 -20.96 12.16 -6.85
CA ALA A 324 -20.04 11.65 -5.84
C ALA A 324 -18.98 12.69 -5.45
N ARG A 325 -18.40 13.39 -6.41
CA ARG A 325 -17.42 14.47 -6.16
C ARG A 325 -17.97 15.54 -5.21
N GLU A 326 -19.15 16.01 -5.50
CA GLU A 326 -19.78 17.08 -4.70
C GLU A 326 -20.22 16.54 -3.32
N THR A 327 -20.76 15.34 -3.26
CA THR A 327 -21.17 14.68 -2.00
C THR A 327 -19.95 14.49 -1.08
N VAL A 328 -18.86 13.94 -1.59
CA VAL A 328 -17.63 13.74 -0.82
C VAL A 328 -17.05 15.07 -0.36
N TYR A 329 -16.98 16.07 -1.25
CA TYR A 329 -16.49 17.41 -0.91
C TYR A 329 -17.29 18.03 0.26
N GLN A 330 -18.62 17.97 0.20
CA GLN A 330 -19.49 18.50 1.26
C GLN A 330 -19.39 17.69 2.56
N ALA A 331 -19.30 16.36 2.47
CA ALA A 331 -19.16 15.49 3.63
C ALA A 331 -17.88 15.77 4.43
N MET A 332 -16.81 16.25 3.77
CA MET A 332 -15.53 16.59 4.40
C MET A 332 -15.49 18.00 4.99
N ALA A 333 -16.57 18.79 4.92
CA ALA A 333 -16.64 20.13 5.50
C ALA A 333 -16.26 20.23 6.99
N PRO A 334 -16.57 19.25 7.86
CA PRO A 334 -16.14 19.25 9.26
C PRO A 334 -14.62 19.26 9.46
N LEU A 335 -13.83 18.87 8.44
CA LEU A 335 -12.36 18.86 8.49
C LEU A 335 -11.74 20.26 8.27
N GLY A 336 -12.55 21.25 7.93
CA GLY A 336 -12.14 22.66 7.82
C GLY A 336 -11.84 23.12 6.39
N ALA A 337 -11.76 24.45 6.24
CA ALA A 337 -11.63 25.11 4.94
C ALA A 337 -10.32 24.79 4.21
N ASP A 338 -9.21 24.66 4.94
CA ASP A 338 -7.91 24.33 4.35
C ASP A 338 -7.91 22.92 3.76
N TYR A 339 -8.54 21.97 4.45
CA TYR A 339 -8.72 20.62 3.95
C TYR A 339 -9.59 20.60 2.69
N GLN A 340 -10.71 21.31 2.71
CA GLN A 340 -11.61 21.44 1.55
C GLN A 340 -10.94 22.11 0.34
N ALA A 341 -10.04 23.08 0.56
CA ALA A 341 -9.29 23.72 -0.54
C ALA A 341 -8.41 22.70 -1.29
N ILE A 342 -7.69 21.84 -0.55
CA ILE A 342 -6.86 20.78 -1.14
C ILE A 342 -7.73 19.74 -1.86
N LEU A 343 -8.86 19.35 -1.26
CA LEU A 343 -9.82 18.44 -1.93
C LEU A 343 -10.32 19.01 -3.25
N ARG A 344 -10.71 20.31 -3.27
CA ARG A 344 -11.18 20.97 -4.48
C ARG A 344 -10.10 21.02 -5.55
N GLU A 345 -8.85 21.34 -5.18
CA GLU A 345 -7.71 21.29 -6.07
C GLU A 345 -7.56 19.88 -6.68
N GLY A 346 -7.58 18.83 -5.86
CA GLY A 346 -7.43 17.45 -6.34
C GLY A 346 -8.55 17.01 -7.27
N LEU A 347 -9.79 17.42 -6.97
CA LEU A 347 -10.96 17.10 -7.79
C LEU A 347 -10.97 17.85 -9.14
N ASP A 348 -10.40 19.06 -9.22
CA ASP A 348 -10.48 19.91 -10.40
C ASP A 348 -9.20 19.88 -11.27
N SER A 349 -8.05 19.44 -10.71
CA SER A 349 -6.74 19.51 -11.37
C SER A 349 -6.25 18.20 -11.95
N ARG A 350 -7.16 17.27 -12.26
CA ARG A 350 -6.83 15.99 -12.92
C ARG A 350 -5.82 15.13 -12.13
N TRP A 351 -5.98 15.08 -10.80
CA TRP A 351 -5.23 14.11 -9.98
C TRP A 351 -5.80 12.69 -10.10
N ILE A 352 -7.04 12.55 -10.61
CA ILE A 352 -7.83 11.33 -10.57
C ILE A 352 -8.03 10.76 -11.98
N ASP A 353 -7.67 9.49 -12.17
CA ASP A 353 -8.05 8.69 -13.32
C ASP A 353 -9.30 7.89 -12.98
N VAL A 354 -10.45 8.26 -13.54
CA VAL A 354 -11.76 7.94 -12.98
C VAL A 354 -12.28 6.58 -13.44
N TYR A 355 -12.44 6.42 -14.75
CA TYR A 355 -13.20 5.30 -15.29
C TYR A 355 -12.32 4.13 -15.73
N GLU A 356 -12.91 2.94 -15.70
CA GLU A 356 -12.33 1.73 -16.26
C GLU A 356 -12.17 1.86 -17.79
N ASN A 357 -11.04 1.39 -18.30
CA ASN A 357 -10.82 1.18 -19.72
C ASN A 357 -10.10 -0.15 -19.97
N VAL A 358 -10.13 -0.62 -21.20
CA VAL A 358 -9.43 -1.86 -21.59
C VAL A 358 -7.94 -1.70 -21.29
N GLY A 359 -7.37 -2.67 -20.58
CA GLY A 359 -5.95 -2.69 -20.18
C GLY A 359 -5.59 -1.84 -18.96
N LYS A 360 -6.50 -1.03 -18.42
CA LYS A 360 -6.25 -0.26 -17.19
C LYS A 360 -6.05 -1.19 -15.99
N ARG A 361 -5.16 -0.83 -15.09
CA ARG A 361 -4.95 -1.54 -13.83
C ARG A 361 -6.24 -1.59 -13.02
N SER A 362 -6.58 -2.76 -12.50
CA SER A 362 -7.77 -2.97 -11.66
C SER A 362 -7.61 -2.39 -10.25
N GLY A 363 -8.75 -2.22 -9.56
CA GLY A 363 -8.80 -1.70 -8.19
C GLY A 363 -8.84 -0.19 -8.10
N GLY A 364 -8.58 0.34 -6.90
CA GLY A 364 -8.41 1.75 -6.60
C GLY A 364 -7.15 1.95 -5.76
N TYR A 365 -6.45 3.05 -5.93
CA TYR A 365 -5.31 3.42 -5.10
C TYR A 365 -4.96 4.90 -5.21
N MET A 366 -4.30 5.42 -4.18
CA MET A 366 -3.57 6.68 -4.22
C MET A 366 -2.07 6.42 -4.27
N ALA A 367 -1.36 7.17 -5.10
CA ALA A 367 0.10 7.27 -5.08
C ALA A 367 0.51 8.68 -4.67
N GLY A 368 1.28 8.76 -3.59
CA GLY A 368 1.90 10.01 -3.14
C GLY A 368 3.08 10.34 -4.02
N SER A 369 2.96 11.39 -4.83
CA SER A 369 4.03 11.90 -5.67
C SER A 369 4.54 13.24 -5.16
N LEU A 370 5.77 13.59 -5.50
CA LEU A 370 6.41 14.86 -5.10
C LEU A 370 5.74 16.09 -5.74
N VAL A 371 5.04 15.91 -6.85
CA VAL A 371 4.35 17.01 -7.55
C VAL A 371 2.96 17.22 -6.94
N HIS A 372 2.13 16.23 -7.03
CA HIS A 372 0.83 16.13 -6.37
C HIS A 372 0.42 14.64 -6.34
N PRO A 373 -0.51 14.23 -5.47
CA PRO A 373 -0.99 12.86 -5.45
C PRO A 373 -1.68 12.46 -6.76
N TYR A 374 -1.62 11.16 -7.09
CA TYR A 374 -2.34 10.55 -8.21
C TYR A 374 -3.27 9.47 -7.68
N ILE A 375 -4.53 9.51 -8.10
CA ILE A 375 -5.55 8.54 -7.70
C ILE A 375 -6.00 7.76 -8.94
N LEU A 376 -5.97 6.43 -8.86
CA LEU A 376 -6.58 5.56 -9.85
C LEU A 376 -7.89 5.02 -9.29
N LEU A 377 -8.96 5.14 -10.07
CA LEU A 377 -10.26 4.51 -9.81
C LEU A 377 -10.69 3.67 -11.01
N ASN A 378 -11.61 2.77 -10.78
CA ASN A 378 -12.42 2.09 -11.78
C ASN A 378 -13.89 2.31 -11.40
N TYR A 379 -14.32 3.57 -11.48
CA TYR A 379 -15.58 4.06 -10.94
C TYR A 379 -16.81 3.42 -11.64
N GLN A 380 -17.76 2.87 -10.85
CA GLN A 380 -18.90 2.09 -11.35
C GLN A 380 -20.28 2.74 -11.10
N ASP A 381 -20.32 4.03 -10.75
CA ASP A 381 -21.56 4.76 -10.41
C ASP A 381 -22.32 4.17 -9.21
N ASP A 382 -21.66 3.57 -8.26
CA ASP A 382 -22.25 2.96 -7.06
C ASP A 382 -21.72 3.57 -5.75
N LEU A 383 -22.30 3.14 -4.65
CA LEU A 383 -21.97 3.64 -3.31
C LEU A 383 -20.54 3.26 -2.91
N ASP A 384 -20.09 2.06 -3.27
CA ASP A 384 -18.75 1.56 -2.95
C ASP A 384 -17.66 2.41 -3.65
N SER A 385 -17.88 2.72 -4.93
CA SER A 385 -17.01 3.62 -5.70
C SER A 385 -16.94 5.03 -5.11
N MET A 386 -18.07 5.56 -4.58
CA MET A 386 -18.07 6.86 -3.90
C MET A 386 -17.28 6.81 -2.59
N PHE A 387 -17.39 5.74 -1.81
CA PHE A 387 -16.58 5.57 -0.59
C PHE A 387 -15.11 5.36 -0.93
N THR A 388 -14.79 4.64 -1.99
CA THR A 388 -13.41 4.49 -2.49
C THR A 388 -12.83 5.86 -2.87
N LEU A 389 -13.58 6.69 -3.59
CA LEU A 389 -13.15 8.07 -3.89
C LEU A 389 -12.86 8.87 -2.62
N ALA A 390 -13.74 8.80 -1.61
CA ALA A 390 -13.53 9.49 -0.33
C ALA A 390 -12.28 8.98 0.40
N HIS A 391 -12.03 7.67 0.39
CA HIS A 391 -10.87 7.02 1.01
C HIS A 391 -9.57 7.46 0.34
N GLU A 392 -9.49 7.36 -0.99
CA GLU A 392 -8.28 7.73 -1.75
C GLU A 392 -7.99 9.24 -1.68
N LEU A 393 -9.02 10.08 -1.63
CA LEU A 393 -8.85 11.50 -1.38
C LEU A 393 -8.31 11.80 0.03
N GLY A 394 -8.69 11.01 1.04
CA GLY A 394 -8.11 11.12 2.38
C GLY A 394 -6.61 10.86 2.37
N HIS A 395 -6.17 9.80 1.71
CA HIS A 395 -4.75 9.53 1.48
C HIS A 395 -4.07 10.65 0.68
N ALA A 396 -4.73 11.18 -0.36
CA ALA A 396 -4.17 12.23 -1.19
C ALA A 396 -3.93 13.52 -0.39
N VAL A 397 -4.87 13.96 0.44
CA VAL A 397 -4.68 15.15 1.30
C VAL A 397 -3.53 14.94 2.29
N HIS A 398 -3.46 13.74 2.91
CA HIS A 398 -2.34 13.42 3.81
C HIS A 398 -0.99 13.49 3.07
N SER A 399 -0.87 12.84 1.92
CA SER A 399 0.35 12.86 1.11
C SER A 399 0.73 14.26 0.65
N TYR A 400 -0.25 15.06 0.20
CA TYR A 400 -0.05 16.45 -0.20
C TYR A 400 0.52 17.31 0.94
N LEU A 401 -0.08 17.22 2.13
CA LEU A 401 0.37 17.94 3.32
C LEU A 401 1.76 17.47 3.78
N SER A 402 2.00 16.15 3.78
CA SER A 402 3.30 15.59 4.10
C SER A 402 4.39 16.09 3.15
N ASN A 403 4.15 16.03 1.85
CA ASN A 403 5.10 16.54 0.84
C ASN A 403 5.38 18.04 0.96
N LYS A 404 4.38 18.81 1.37
CA LYS A 404 4.51 20.27 1.53
C LYS A 404 5.25 20.67 2.80
N THR A 405 5.18 19.87 3.86
CA THR A 405 5.65 20.28 5.20
C THR A 405 6.86 19.48 5.69
N GLN A 406 7.11 18.31 5.13
CA GLN A 406 8.19 17.41 5.58
C GLN A 406 9.33 17.35 4.56
N PRO A 407 10.58 17.26 5.03
CA PRO A 407 11.70 16.82 4.21
C PRO A 407 11.44 15.44 3.62
N THR A 408 12.01 15.14 2.44
CA THR A 408 11.78 13.88 1.72
C THR A 408 12.02 12.64 2.56
N VAL A 409 13.04 12.66 3.41
CA VAL A 409 13.38 11.55 4.31
C VAL A 409 12.28 11.19 5.33
N TYR A 410 11.25 12.04 5.49
CA TYR A 410 10.15 11.87 6.46
C TYR A 410 8.76 11.88 5.83
N ARG A 411 8.65 11.81 4.49
CA ARG A 411 7.36 11.92 3.79
C ARG A 411 6.54 10.64 3.76
N ASP A 412 7.19 9.49 3.99
CA ASP A 412 6.53 8.20 3.84
C ASP A 412 5.35 8.02 4.78
N LEU A 413 4.27 7.48 4.21
CA LEU A 413 3.06 7.14 4.94
C LEU A 413 3.27 5.87 5.75
N SER A 414 3.01 5.93 7.05
CA SER A 414 2.90 4.73 7.88
C SER A 414 1.43 4.44 8.17
N LEU A 415 0.99 3.20 7.99
CA LEU A 415 -0.38 2.75 8.28
C LEU A 415 -0.83 2.99 9.72
N ILE A 416 0.09 3.21 10.65
CA ILE A 416 -0.24 3.58 12.03
C ILE A 416 -0.58 5.06 12.22
N HIS A 417 -0.41 5.86 11.18
CA HIS A 417 -0.71 7.30 11.19
C HIS A 417 -2.03 7.63 10.49
N ILE A 418 -2.75 6.62 9.98
CA ILE A 418 -4.06 6.74 9.33
C ILE A 418 -5.17 6.47 10.33
#